data_6c54e5a358783ab008dbcc92f34d88f1
#
_entry.id   6c54e5a358783ab008dbcc92f34d88f1
#
_cell.length_a   1.000
_cell.length_b   1.000
_cell.length_c   1.000
_cell.angle_alpha   90.00
_cell.angle_beta   90.00
_cell.angle_gamma   90.00
#
_symmetry.space_group_name_H-M   'P 1'
#
loop_
_entity.id
_entity.type
_entity.pdbx_description
1 polymer ?
#
loop_
_entity_poly.entity_id
_entity_poly.type
_entity_poly.pdbx_seq_one_letter_code
_entity_poly.pdbx_strand_id
1 'polypeptide(L)'
;MRVPVRPLPILCLALLLAAPAQARTVYRCMRDGTVSLSTAPEPGSKCVAKHIEDDAAKVPNLWGNLGVVKGTLYERQQDGKTVYGTRKLPGSVPVLAFTVQTPPGSPAHEGLGRLGPPQLNRYASEFRIAAKKTGVEDAMLRAFAHAESGFDAKATSSKGAQGVMQLMPEVAREYAVRDPYSPAQSIDGGARHLKLLLRRYKGDLDLVAAAYNAGIGSVTQYKGVPPYRETIDYVAKVQALYERYRTALAKARSPKSGGKQR
;
A
#
# COMPACT_ATOMS: atom_id res chain seq x y z
N MET A 1 42.51 70.30 -27.60
CA MET A 1 41.18 69.71 -27.65
C MET A 1 41.22 68.37 -26.89
N ARG A 2 40.60 68.32 -25.72
CA ARG A 2 40.57 67.07 -24.90
C ARG A 2 39.16 66.48 -25.07
N VAL A 3 39.11 65.24 -25.58
CA VAL A 3 37.85 64.47 -25.76
C VAL A 3 37.54 63.79 -24.42
N PRO A 4 36.32 63.91 -23.84
CA PRO A 4 35.98 63.22 -22.61
C PRO A 4 35.58 61.76 -22.92
N VAL A 5 36.26 60.82 -22.23
CA VAL A 5 35.91 59.37 -22.23
C VAL A 5 34.71 59.21 -21.30
N ARG A 6 33.59 58.71 -21.85
CA ARG A 6 32.39 58.29 -21.10
C ARG A 6 32.61 56.90 -20.55
N PRO A 7 32.31 56.62 -19.26
CA PRO A 7 32.33 55.28 -18.76
C PRO A 7 31.10 54.51 -19.24
N LEU A 8 31.31 53.29 -19.78
CA LEU A 8 30.26 52.31 -20.04
C LEU A 8 29.69 51.77 -18.70
N PRO A 9 28.38 51.61 -18.57
CA PRO A 9 27.83 50.93 -17.40
C PRO A 9 28.09 49.43 -17.50
N ILE A 10 28.74 48.87 -16.45
CA ILE A 10 28.87 47.42 -16.25
C ILE A 10 27.51 46.88 -15.91
N LEU A 11 26.91 46.17 -16.87
CA LEU A 11 25.67 45.44 -16.68
C LEU A 11 25.97 44.17 -15.86
N CYS A 12 25.79 44.25 -14.53
CA CYS A 12 25.84 43.08 -13.66
C CYS A 12 24.66 42.16 -14.03
N LEU A 13 24.92 41.17 -14.86
CA LEU A 13 24.00 40.05 -15.15
C LEU A 13 23.99 39.16 -13.90
N ALA A 14 23.01 39.43 -13.00
CA ALA A 14 22.72 38.54 -11.88
C ALA A 14 22.15 37.23 -12.43
N LEU A 15 22.98 36.21 -12.60
CA LEU A 15 22.58 34.83 -12.77
C LEU A 15 21.80 34.41 -11.51
N LEU A 16 20.48 34.46 -11.55
CA LEU A 16 19.62 33.76 -10.64
C LEU A 16 19.85 32.25 -10.85
N LEU A 17 20.79 31.68 -10.08
CA LEU A 17 20.90 30.23 -9.93
C LEU A 17 19.61 29.76 -9.25
N ALA A 18 18.67 29.30 -10.06
CA ALA A 18 17.54 28.53 -9.56
C ALA A 18 18.14 27.27 -8.90
N ALA A 19 18.15 27.23 -7.57
CA ALA A 19 18.50 26.03 -6.84
C ALA A 19 17.54 24.91 -7.29
N PRO A 20 18.04 23.74 -7.70
CA PRO A 20 17.17 22.63 -8.05
C PRO A 20 16.29 22.30 -6.85
N ALA A 21 14.99 22.21 -7.05
CA ALA A 21 14.05 21.72 -6.06
C ALA A 21 14.54 20.33 -5.60
N GLN A 22 15.08 20.26 -4.39
CA GLN A 22 15.55 18.99 -3.83
C GLN A 22 14.31 18.20 -3.42
N ALA A 23 14.01 17.15 -4.17
CA ALA A 23 13.00 16.16 -3.79
C ALA A 23 13.25 15.73 -2.34
N ARG A 24 12.28 16.00 -1.46
CA ARG A 24 12.39 15.65 -0.04
C ARG A 24 12.12 14.16 0.11
N THR A 25 13.09 13.43 0.67
CA THR A 25 12.93 12.02 0.97
C THR A 25 12.45 11.85 2.41
N VAL A 26 11.34 11.15 2.59
CA VAL A 26 10.85 10.71 3.90
C VAL A 26 10.91 9.19 3.95
N TYR A 27 11.40 8.66 5.04
CA TYR A 27 11.49 7.22 5.29
C TYR A 27 10.30 6.79 6.14
N ARG A 28 9.54 5.80 5.63
CA ARG A 28 8.57 5.07 6.42
C ARG A 28 9.28 3.88 7.04
N CYS A 29 9.43 3.91 8.35
CA CYS A 29 10.17 2.92 9.10
C CYS A 29 9.23 2.03 9.92
N MET A 30 9.49 0.72 9.95
CA MET A 30 8.71 -0.25 10.70
C MET A 30 9.60 -0.97 11.70
N ARG A 31 9.16 -1.02 12.96
CA ARG A 31 9.81 -1.73 14.05
C ARG A 31 8.75 -2.23 15.03
N ASP A 32 8.81 -3.51 15.41
CA ASP A 32 7.91 -4.14 16.38
C ASP A 32 6.40 -3.88 16.07
N GLY A 33 6.04 -3.99 14.78
CA GLY A 33 4.67 -3.73 14.32
C GLY A 33 4.23 -2.27 14.33
N THR A 34 5.09 -1.33 14.76
CA THR A 34 4.79 0.10 14.78
C THR A 34 5.43 0.84 13.61
N VAL A 35 4.66 1.76 13.01
CA VAL A 35 5.11 2.62 11.92
C VAL A 35 5.61 3.94 12.46
N SER A 36 6.72 4.44 11.90
CA SER A 36 7.23 5.79 12.12
C SER A 36 7.64 6.43 10.80
N LEU A 37 7.69 7.75 10.77
CA LEU A 37 8.20 8.54 9.67
C LEU A 37 9.45 9.27 10.12
N SER A 38 10.47 9.34 9.25
CA SER A 38 11.72 10.02 9.56
C SER A 38 12.36 10.61 8.30
N THR A 39 13.16 11.65 8.45
CA THR A 39 13.93 12.25 7.35
C THR A 39 15.23 11.50 7.05
N ALA A 40 15.58 10.49 7.87
CA ALA A 40 16.68 9.56 7.63
C ALA A 40 16.28 8.15 8.09
N PRO A 41 16.95 7.07 7.63
CA PRO A 41 16.69 5.72 8.13
C PRO A 41 16.88 5.65 9.65
N GLU A 42 15.94 5.00 10.34
CA GLU A 42 16.01 4.79 11.80
C GLU A 42 16.86 3.56 12.13
N PRO A 43 17.83 3.67 13.04
CA PRO A 43 18.60 2.52 13.49
C PRO A 43 17.70 1.41 14.06
N GLY A 44 17.93 0.17 13.64
CA GLY A 44 17.16 -0.99 14.09
C GLY A 44 15.73 -1.09 13.54
N SER A 45 15.37 -0.28 12.54
CA SER A 45 14.07 -0.33 11.86
C SER A 45 14.21 -0.70 10.40
N LYS A 46 13.20 -1.36 9.83
CA LYS A 46 13.08 -1.56 8.38
C LYS A 46 12.46 -0.32 7.76
N CYS A 47 13.26 0.45 7.01
CA CYS A 47 12.84 1.72 6.45
C CYS A 47 12.72 1.64 4.93
N VAL A 48 11.65 2.24 4.38
CA VAL A 48 11.42 2.41 2.95
C VAL A 48 11.42 3.90 2.63
N ALA A 49 12.26 4.33 1.69
CA ALA A 49 12.31 5.71 1.23
C ALA A 49 11.06 6.03 0.39
N LYS A 50 10.48 7.21 0.63
CA LYS A 50 9.41 7.80 -0.16
C LYS A 50 9.86 9.19 -0.60
N HIS A 51 9.92 9.43 -1.90
CA HIS A 51 10.18 10.75 -2.46
C HIS A 51 8.88 11.55 -2.44
N ILE A 52 8.94 12.76 -1.91
CA ILE A 52 7.81 13.68 -1.85
C ILE A 52 8.14 14.82 -2.83
N GLU A 53 7.29 14.99 -3.84
CA GLU A 53 7.31 16.14 -4.72
C GLU A 53 6.74 17.36 -3.98
N ASP A 54 7.16 18.58 -4.35
CA ASP A 54 6.75 19.82 -3.67
C ASP A 54 5.25 20.17 -3.90
N ASP A 55 4.53 19.36 -4.67
CA ASP A 55 3.09 19.50 -4.86
C ASP A 55 2.36 18.85 -3.69
N ALA A 56 1.89 19.67 -2.75
CA ALA A 56 1.16 19.22 -1.56
C ALA A 56 -0.09 18.39 -1.89
N ALA A 57 -0.67 18.54 -3.08
CA ALA A 57 -1.81 17.74 -3.54
C ALA A 57 -1.43 16.29 -3.88
N LYS A 58 -0.14 16.01 -4.05
CA LYS A 58 0.39 14.69 -4.42
C LYS A 58 1.14 13.99 -3.28
N VAL A 59 1.15 14.57 -2.07
CA VAL A 59 1.80 13.91 -0.91
C VAL A 59 1.08 12.60 -0.59
N PRO A 60 1.78 11.46 -0.66
CA PRO A 60 1.16 10.17 -0.35
C PRO A 60 0.75 10.12 1.12
N ASN A 61 -0.36 9.43 1.43
CA ASN A 61 -0.74 9.16 2.81
C ASN A 61 0.28 8.19 3.46
N LEU A 62 1.28 8.74 4.13
CA LEU A 62 2.35 7.99 4.74
C LEU A 62 1.90 7.18 5.97
N TRP A 63 0.75 7.53 6.57
CA TRP A 63 0.18 6.89 7.76
C TRP A 63 -0.78 5.74 7.44
N GLY A 64 -1.28 5.68 6.20
CA GLY A 64 -2.29 4.71 5.81
C GLY A 64 -3.65 4.97 6.50
N ASN A 65 -4.43 3.91 6.76
CA ASN A 65 -5.77 3.99 7.36
C ASN A 65 -5.76 3.92 8.90
N LEU A 66 -4.82 4.57 9.57
CA LEU A 66 -4.69 4.52 11.03
C LEU A 66 -5.76 5.36 11.76
N GLY A 67 -6.71 5.98 11.03
CA GLY A 67 -7.74 6.85 11.64
C GLY A 67 -7.14 8.13 12.20
N VAL A 68 -7.36 8.39 13.49
CA VAL A 68 -6.73 9.53 14.18
C VAL A 68 -5.37 9.10 14.70
N VAL A 69 -4.30 9.65 14.11
CA VAL A 69 -2.94 9.45 14.58
C VAL A 69 -2.51 10.67 15.39
N LYS A 70 -2.27 10.44 16.65
CA LYS A 70 -1.64 11.45 17.54
C LYS A 70 -0.19 11.06 17.74
N GLY A 71 0.70 12.02 17.62
CA GLY A 71 2.12 11.77 17.76
C GLY A 71 2.91 13.01 18.15
N THR A 72 4.20 12.80 18.32
CA THR A 72 5.15 13.87 18.55
C THR A 72 6.25 13.77 17.48
N LEU A 73 6.58 14.88 16.86
CA LEU A 73 7.76 15.00 16.03
C LEU A 73 8.97 15.26 16.94
N TYR A 74 9.97 14.46 16.77
CA TYR A 74 11.23 14.56 17.49
C TYR A 74 12.35 15.00 16.55
N GLU A 75 13.27 15.81 17.06
CA GLU A 75 14.52 16.17 16.41
C GLU A 75 15.66 15.44 17.08
N ARG A 76 16.66 15.01 16.31
CA ARG A 76 17.93 14.42 16.79
C ARG A 76 19.07 14.68 15.83
N GLN A 77 20.29 14.59 16.31
CA GLN A 77 21.47 14.56 15.47
C GLN A 77 21.80 13.11 15.08
N GLN A 78 22.07 12.89 13.80
CA GLN A 78 22.55 11.62 13.27
C GLN A 78 23.59 11.89 12.17
N ASP A 79 24.80 11.38 12.36
CA ASP A 79 25.91 11.55 11.41
C ASP A 79 26.16 13.03 11.03
N GLY A 80 26.10 13.93 12.02
CA GLY A 80 26.29 15.38 11.84
C GLY A 80 25.16 16.11 11.15
N LYS A 81 24.01 15.45 10.92
CA LYS A 81 22.81 16.04 10.30
C LYS A 81 21.65 16.05 11.27
N THR A 82 20.85 17.10 11.18
CA THR A 82 19.57 17.16 11.90
C THR A 82 18.55 16.25 11.23
N VAL A 83 18.00 15.30 12.00
CA VAL A 83 17.01 14.32 11.56
C VAL A 83 15.71 14.50 12.37
N TYR A 84 14.59 14.54 11.66
CA TYR A 84 13.27 14.58 12.25
C TYR A 84 12.61 13.22 12.13
N GLY A 85 11.87 12.81 13.16
CA GLY A 85 11.14 11.53 13.13
C GLY A 85 10.01 11.49 14.16
N THR A 86 9.08 10.58 13.96
CA THR A 86 7.90 10.43 14.82
C THR A 86 8.07 9.38 15.91
N ARG A 87 9.24 8.72 15.94
CA ARG A 87 9.63 7.79 16.99
C ARG A 87 10.62 8.47 17.93
N LYS A 88 10.38 8.35 19.23
CA LYS A 88 11.34 8.79 20.25
C LYS A 88 12.55 7.83 20.25
N LEU A 89 13.70 8.33 19.91
CA LEU A 89 14.98 7.61 19.93
C LEU A 89 15.95 8.26 20.94
N PRO A 90 16.98 7.55 21.39
CA PRO A 90 17.99 8.13 22.27
C PRO A 90 18.55 9.45 21.70
N GLY A 91 18.67 10.47 22.54
CA GLY A 91 19.15 11.79 22.15
C GLY A 91 18.15 12.66 21.37
N SER A 92 16.90 12.21 21.20
CA SER A 92 15.87 13.01 20.50
C SER A 92 15.15 13.97 21.44
N VAL A 93 14.86 15.17 20.93
CA VAL A 93 14.12 16.24 21.63
C VAL A 93 12.76 16.42 20.96
N PRO A 94 11.64 16.55 21.72
CA PRO A 94 10.33 16.81 21.14
C PRO A 94 10.27 18.23 20.55
N VAL A 95 9.77 18.35 19.32
CA VAL A 95 9.65 19.63 18.60
C VAL A 95 8.21 20.04 18.41
N LEU A 96 7.33 19.10 18.07
CA LEU A 96 5.95 19.39 17.73
C LEU A 96 5.04 18.20 18.07
N ALA A 97 3.99 18.45 18.82
CA ALA A 97 2.89 17.50 18.96
C ALA A 97 1.91 17.69 17.77
N PHE A 98 1.50 16.59 17.15
CA PHE A 98 0.59 16.64 16.01
C PHE A 98 -0.56 15.67 16.15
N THR A 99 -1.67 15.99 15.51
CA THR A 99 -2.78 15.09 15.30
C THR A 99 -3.09 15.07 13.80
N VAL A 100 -2.95 13.90 13.19
CA VAL A 100 -3.39 13.67 11.81
C VAL A 100 -4.71 12.95 11.90
N GLN A 101 -5.75 13.58 11.38
CA GLN A 101 -7.06 12.97 11.20
C GLN A 101 -7.15 12.48 9.76
N THR A 102 -7.21 11.17 9.57
CA THR A 102 -7.67 10.63 8.29
C THR A 102 -9.19 10.75 8.32
N PRO A 103 -9.84 11.53 7.43
CA PRO A 103 -11.28 11.69 7.45
C PRO A 103 -11.96 10.32 7.43
N PRO A 104 -12.98 10.08 8.27
CA PRO A 104 -13.77 8.85 8.20
C PRO A 104 -14.34 8.73 6.79
N GLY A 105 -13.96 7.67 6.07
CA GLY A 105 -14.45 7.42 4.72
C GLY A 105 -13.71 8.12 3.58
N SER A 106 -12.69 8.93 3.84
CA SER A 106 -11.73 9.26 2.78
C SER A 106 -10.91 8.00 2.49
N PRO A 107 -10.95 7.45 1.28
CA PRO A 107 -10.06 6.35 0.95
C PRO A 107 -8.63 6.84 1.15
N ALA A 108 -7.80 6.05 1.79
CA ALA A 108 -6.38 6.35 1.96
C ALA A 108 -5.64 6.49 0.62
N HIS A 109 -6.35 6.28 -0.45
CA HIS A 109 -5.93 6.36 -1.83
C HIS A 109 -7.06 6.99 -2.64
N GLU A 110 -6.90 8.21 -3.09
CA GLU A 110 -7.67 8.75 -4.19
C GLU A 110 -7.49 7.77 -5.37
N GLY A 111 -8.60 7.18 -5.85
CA GLY A 111 -8.58 6.18 -6.92
C GLY A 111 -9.07 4.79 -6.52
N LEU A 112 -9.06 4.40 -5.23
CA LEU A 112 -9.54 3.07 -4.80
C LEU A 112 -11.06 2.93 -4.77
N GLY A 113 -11.81 4.01 -4.95
CA GLY A 113 -13.26 4.00 -4.75
C GLY A 113 -13.65 3.70 -3.28
N ARG A 114 -14.94 3.59 -3.01
CA ARG A 114 -15.42 3.15 -1.69
C ARG A 114 -15.13 1.66 -1.53
N LEU A 115 -14.15 1.32 -0.70
CA LEU A 115 -13.99 -0.04 -0.23
C LEU A 115 -15.20 -0.39 0.62
N GLY A 116 -16.07 -1.28 0.13
CA GLY A 116 -17.22 -1.77 0.88
C GLY A 116 -16.81 -2.45 2.20
N PRO A 117 -17.78 -2.75 3.08
CA PRO A 117 -17.50 -3.48 4.33
C PRO A 117 -17.03 -4.90 4.02
N PRO A 118 -16.24 -5.53 4.93
CA PRO A 118 -15.87 -6.94 4.81
C PRO A 118 -17.10 -7.84 4.73
N GLN A 119 -17.15 -8.69 3.69
CA GLN A 119 -18.25 -9.64 3.47
C GLN A 119 -17.85 -11.04 3.96
N LEU A 120 -18.07 -11.32 5.25
CA LEU A 120 -17.59 -12.56 5.87
C LEU A 120 -18.43 -13.79 5.48
N ASN A 121 -19.71 -13.58 5.18
CA ASN A 121 -20.63 -14.69 4.91
C ASN A 121 -20.62 -15.13 3.44
N ARG A 122 -20.20 -14.25 2.52
CA ARG A 122 -20.21 -14.56 1.09
C ARG A 122 -19.14 -15.59 0.77
N TYR A 123 -19.55 -16.73 0.22
CA TYR A 123 -18.69 -17.89 -0.11
C TYR A 123 -17.81 -18.35 1.06
N ALA A 124 -18.36 -18.32 2.30
CA ALA A 124 -17.59 -18.56 3.52
C ALA A 124 -17.00 -19.97 3.60
N SER A 125 -17.71 -20.98 3.07
CA SER A 125 -17.24 -22.37 2.97
C SER A 125 -16.10 -22.51 1.98
N GLU A 126 -16.26 -21.92 0.81
CA GLU A 126 -15.31 -21.98 -0.31
C GLU A 126 -13.96 -21.35 0.08
N PHE A 127 -14.00 -20.18 0.71
CA PHE A 127 -12.77 -19.54 1.22
C PHE A 127 -12.09 -20.35 2.30
N ARG A 128 -12.82 -20.93 3.25
CA ARG A 128 -12.23 -21.79 4.29
C ARG A 128 -11.60 -23.06 3.72
N ILE A 129 -12.29 -23.69 2.75
CA ILE A 129 -11.77 -24.90 2.07
C ILE A 129 -10.51 -24.55 1.29
N ALA A 130 -10.53 -23.48 0.49
CA ALA A 130 -9.38 -23.04 -0.28
C ALA A 130 -8.19 -22.64 0.62
N ALA A 131 -8.43 -21.91 1.71
CA ALA A 131 -7.40 -21.55 2.68
C ALA A 131 -6.75 -22.79 3.32
N LYS A 132 -7.56 -23.76 3.76
CA LYS A 132 -7.05 -25.02 4.32
C LYS A 132 -6.23 -25.81 3.31
N LYS A 133 -6.67 -25.90 2.07
CA LYS A 133 -6.03 -26.66 0.98
C LYS A 133 -4.71 -26.02 0.53
N THR A 134 -4.64 -24.72 0.49
CA THR A 134 -3.50 -23.99 -0.08
C THR A 134 -2.52 -23.48 0.98
N GLY A 135 -2.98 -23.24 2.20
CA GLY A 135 -2.23 -22.56 3.25
C GLY A 135 -2.24 -21.03 3.11
N VAL A 136 -2.97 -20.49 2.13
CA VAL A 136 -3.16 -19.02 2.01
C VAL A 136 -4.21 -18.57 3.02
N GLU A 137 -3.95 -17.48 3.75
CA GLU A 137 -4.88 -16.98 4.75
C GLU A 137 -6.25 -16.65 4.15
N ASP A 138 -7.35 -17.06 4.82
CA ASP A 138 -8.73 -16.72 4.45
C ASP A 138 -8.92 -15.20 4.27
N ALA A 139 -8.32 -14.39 5.15
CA ALA A 139 -8.36 -12.94 5.04
C ALA A 139 -7.74 -12.43 3.73
N MET A 140 -6.64 -13.02 3.30
CA MET A 140 -5.96 -12.66 2.06
C MET A 140 -6.80 -13.05 0.84
N LEU A 141 -7.32 -14.28 0.80
CA LEU A 141 -8.19 -14.73 -0.30
C LEU A 141 -9.38 -13.81 -0.48
N ARG A 142 -10.04 -13.41 0.62
CA ARG A 142 -11.16 -12.48 0.60
C ARG A 142 -10.76 -11.08 0.16
N ALA A 143 -9.58 -10.61 0.56
CA ALA A 143 -9.07 -9.30 0.16
C ALA A 143 -8.90 -9.21 -1.37
N PHE A 144 -8.30 -10.25 -1.96
CA PHE A 144 -8.16 -10.34 -3.41
C PHE A 144 -9.52 -10.45 -4.11
N ALA A 145 -10.39 -11.36 -3.69
CA ALA A 145 -11.73 -11.50 -4.27
C ALA A 145 -12.55 -10.19 -4.20
N HIS A 146 -12.42 -9.46 -3.10
CA HIS A 146 -13.08 -8.16 -2.95
C HIS A 146 -12.47 -7.10 -3.88
N ALA A 147 -11.14 -7.10 -4.02
CA ALA A 147 -10.46 -6.18 -4.92
C ALA A 147 -10.81 -6.44 -6.38
N GLU A 148 -10.92 -7.71 -6.77
CA GLU A 148 -11.16 -8.17 -8.13
C GLU A 148 -12.59 -7.93 -8.62
N SER A 149 -13.57 -8.44 -7.90
CA SER A 149 -14.95 -8.45 -8.36
C SER A 149 -15.96 -7.95 -7.34
N GLY A 150 -15.55 -7.62 -6.11
CA GLY A 150 -16.49 -7.43 -5.00
C GLY A 150 -17.31 -8.69 -4.71
N PHE A 151 -16.75 -9.88 -4.99
CA PHE A 151 -17.41 -11.20 -4.90
C PHE A 151 -18.49 -11.43 -5.96
N ASP A 152 -18.49 -10.74 -7.07
CA ASP A 152 -19.41 -11.03 -8.17
C ASP A 152 -18.92 -12.25 -8.96
N ALA A 153 -19.67 -13.34 -8.86
CA ALA A 153 -19.37 -14.57 -9.58
C ALA A 153 -19.57 -14.45 -11.10
N LYS A 154 -20.33 -13.47 -11.56
CA LYS A 154 -20.62 -13.26 -12.99
C LYS A 154 -19.77 -12.17 -13.62
N ALA A 155 -18.85 -11.57 -12.85
CA ALA A 155 -18.01 -10.49 -13.33
C ALA A 155 -17.15 -10.94 -14.52
N THR A 156 -17.10 -10.11 -15.56
CA THR A 156 -16.17 -10.26 -16.68
C THR A 156 -15.56 -8.90 -16.96
N SER A 157 -14.25 -8.82 -16.94
CA SER A 157 -13.54 -7.57 -17.25
C SER A 157 -13.44 -7.34 -18.76
N SER A 158 -13.16 -6.11 -19.17
CA SER A 158 -12.87 -5.77 -20.58
C SER A 158 -11.67 -6.52 -21.16
N LYS A 159 -10.76 -7.01 -20.30
CA LYS A 159 -9.59 -7.82 -20.69
C LYS A 159 -9.90 -9.32 -20.68
N GLY A 160 -11.12 -9.74 -20.35
CA GLY A 160 -11.55 -11.15 -20.35
C GLY A 160 -11.29 -11.90 -19.04
N ALA A 161 -10.92 -11.24 -17.96
CA ALA A 161 -10.84 -11.86 -16.63
C ALA A 161 -12.25 -12.22 -16.10
N GLN A 162 -12.42 -13.35 -15.41
CA GLN A 162 -13.71 -13.95 -15.14
C GLN A 162 -13.90 -14.36 -13.67
N GLY A 163 -15.11 -14.16 -13.17
CA GLY A 163 -15.63 -14.67 -11.90
C GLY A 163 -15.09 -13.97 -10.66
N VAL A 164 -15.30 -14.61 -9.50
CA VAL A 164 -14.99 -14.06 -8.17
C VAL A 164 -13.56 -13.57 -8.03
N MET A 165 -12.59 -14.34 -8.57
CA MET A 165 -11.15 -14.07 -8.48
C MET A 165 -10.57 -13.45 -9.75
N GLN A 166 -11.42 -13.06 -10.73
CA GLN A 166 -11.02 -12.46 -12.00
C GLN A 166 -9.85 -13.20 -12.68
N LEU A 167 -10.03 -14.50 -12.86
CA LEU A 167 -9.01 -15.32 -13.51
C LEU A 167 -9.00 -15.04 -15.02
N MET A 168 -7.82 -14.74 -15.55
CA MET A 168 -7.61 -14.72 -17.00
C MET A 168 -7.78 -16.14 -17.55
N PRO A 169 -8.27 -16.31 -18.81
CA PRO A 169 -8.48 -17.63 -19.38
C PRO A 169 -7.26 -18.55 -19.36
N GLU A 170 -6.05 -18.00 -19.51
CA GLU A 170 -4.81 -18.76 -19.42
C GLU A 170 -4.59 -19.30 -18.00
N VAL A 171 -4.79 -18.43 -17.00
CA VAL A 171 -4.66 -18.80 -15.58
C VAL A 171 -5.72 -19.83 -15.19
N ALA A 172 -6.96 -19.65 -15.64
CA ALA A 172 -8.02 -20.62 -15.43
C ALA A 172 -7.66 -22.02 -15.97
N ARG A 173 -7.09 -22.10 -17.19
CA ARG A 173 -6.61 -23.36 -17.78
C ARG A 173 -5.45 -23.95 -17.01
N GLU A 174 -4.46 -23.15 -16.59
CA GLU A 174 -3.30 -23.60 -15.81
C GLU A 174 -3.73 -24.30 -14.51
N TYR A 175 -4.76 -23.77 -13.86
CA TYR A 175 -5.28 -24.34 -12.62
C TYR A 175 -6.47 -25.28 -12.83
N ALA A 176 -6.75 -25.73 -14.06
CA ALA A 176 -7.84 -26.63 -14.41
C ALA A 176 -9.24 -26.15 -13.89
N VAL A 177 -9.45 -24.84 -13.89
CA VAL A 177 -10.73 -24.20 -13.63
C VAL A 177 -11.59 -24.34 -14.88
N ARG A 178 -12.61 -25.22 -14.84
CA ARG A 178 -13.49 -25.49 -15.98
C ARG A 178 -14.59 -24.43 -16.13
N ASP A 179 -15.08 -23.94 -15.01
CA ASP A 179 -16.06 -22.88 -14.92
C ASP A 179 -15.57 -21.78 -13.99
N PRO A 180 -15.02 -20.70 -14.52
CA PRO A 180 -14.52 -19.56 -13.72
C PRO A 180 -15.65 -18.76 -13.07
N TYR A 181 -16.90 -18.92 -13.48
CA TYR A 181 -18.08 -18.32 -12.85
C TYR A 181 -18.61 -19.13 -11.67
N SER A 182 -18.18 -20.38 -11.50
CA SER A 182 -18.41 -21.16 -10.29
C SER A 182 -17.56 -20.58 -9.14
N PRO A 183 -18.18 -20.05 -8.06
CA PRO A 183 -17.42 -19.50 -6.93
C PRO A 183 -16.40 -20.48 -6.36
N ALA A 184 -16.77 -21.74 -6.21
CA ALA A 184 -15.89 -22.78 -5.68
C ALA A 184 -14.64 -22.99 -6.55
N GLN A 185 -14.81 -23.06 -7.88
CA GLN A 185 -13.71 -23.26 -8.81
C GLN A 185 -12.84 -22.01 -8.95
N SER A 186 -13.47 -20.83 -9.04
CA SER A 186 -12.78 -19.55 -9.13
C SER A 186 -11.90 -19.30 -7.90
N ILE A 187 -12.46 -19.52 -6.69
CA ILE A 187 -11.74 -19.31 -5.42
C ILE A 187 -10.62 -20.34 -5.26
N ASP A 188 -10.83 -21.63 -5.61
CA ASP A 188 -9.77 -22.63 -5.56
C ASP A 188 -8.62 -22.32 -6.53
N GLY A 189 -8.96 -21.96 -7.78
CA GLY A 189 -7.96 -21.56 -8.79
C GLY A 189 -7.16 -20.33 -8.37
N GLY A 190 -7.84 -19.27 -7.93
CA GLY A 190 -7.23 -18.04 -7.44
C GLY A 190 -6.36 -18.27 -6.20
N ALA A 191 -6.79 -19.14 -5.28
CA ALA A 191 -6.00 -19.48 -4.09
C ALA A 191 -4.71 -20.23 -4.45
N ARG A 192 -4.75 -21.13 -5.43
CA ARG A 192 -3.55 -21.82 -5.94
C ARG A 192 -2.61 -20.86 -6.64
N HIS A 193 -3.14 -19.93 -7.42
CA HIS A 193 -2.34 -18.87 -8.04
C HIS A 193 -1.68 -17.98 -6.99
N LEU A 194 -2.41 -17.53 -5.99
CA LEU A 194 -1.86 -16.75 -4.87
C LEU A 194 -0.78 -17.50 -4.10
N LYS A 195 -0.96 -18.82 -3.87
CA LYS A 195 0.08 -19.64 -3.25
C LYS A 195 1.38 -19.63 -4.05
N LEU A 196 1.30 -19.73 -5.38
CA LEU A 196 2.47 -19.65 -6.26
C LEU A 196 3.15 -18.29 -6.12
N LEU A 197 2.39 -17.19 -6.19
CA LEU A 197 2.93 -15.85 -6.07
C LEU A 197 3.57 -15.58 -4.71
N LEU A 198 2.94 -16.02 -3.61
CA LEU A 198 3.48 -15.92 -2.25
C LEU A 198 4.82 -16.64 -2.11
N ARG A 199 4.95 -17.83 -2.71
CA ARG A 199 6.22 -18.57 -2.73
C ARG A 199 7.28 -17.84 -3.55
N ARG A 200 6.91 -17.35 -4.74
CA ARG A 200 7.81 -16.64 -5.63
C ARG A 200 8.38 -15.37 -5.02
N TYR A 201 7.53 -14.59 -4.37
CA TYR A 201 7.89 -13.31 -3.78
C TYR A 201 8.13 -13.37 -2.25
N LYS A 202 8.30 -14.57 -1.69
CA LYS A 202 8.65 -14.80 -0.26
C LYS A 202 7.70 -14.10 0.71
N GLY A 203 6.42 -14.03 0.36
CA GLY A 203 5.38 -13.40 1.18
C GLY A 203 5.32 -11.87 1.10
N ASP A 204 6.09 -11.22 0.23
CA ASP A 204 5.99 -9.77 -0.02
C ASP A 204 4.64 -9.47 -0.69
N LEU A 205 3.70 -8.91 0.10
CA LEU A 205 2.33 -8.67 -0.35
C LEU A 205 2.25 -7.65 -1.48
N ASP A 206 3.16 -6.68 -1.54
CA ASP A 206 3.16 -5.66 -2.58
C ASP A 206 3.50 -6.28 -3.94
N LEU A 207 4.52 -7.13 -3.97
CA LEU A 207 4.93 -7.85 -5.16
C LEU A 207 3.90 -8.93 -5.56
N VAL A 208 3.28 -9.60 -4.58
CA VAL A 208 2.20 -10.57 -4.82
C VAL A 208 1.01 -9.88 -5.46
N ALA A 209 0.55 -8.77 -4.90
CA ALA A 209 -0.59 -8.02 -5.45
C ALA A 209 -0.27 -7.44 -6.83
N ALA A 210 0.92 -6.87 -7.00
CA ALA A 210 1.37 -6.36 -8.29
C ALA A 210 1.43 -7.46 -9.37
N ALA A 211 1.93 -8.64 -9.01
CA ALA A 211 2.02 -9.76 -9.95
C ALA A 211 0.66 -10.37 -10.27
N TYR A 212 -0.28 -10.36 -9.33
CA TYR A 212 -1.65 -10.79 -9.57
C TYR A 212 -2.35 -9.90 -10.59
N ASN A 213 -2.22 -8.57 -10.43
CA ASN A 213 -2.86 -7.57 -11.30
C ASN A 213 -2.13 -7.39 -12.64
N ALA A 214 -0.81 -7.19 -12.62
CA ALA A 214 -0.03 -6.84 -13.82
C ALA A 214 0.75 -8.01 -14.44
N GLY A 215 0.73 -9.16 -13.79
CA GLY A 215 1.47 -10.35 -14.20
C GLY A 215 2.92 -10.38 -13.71
N ILE A 216 3.44 -11.61 -13.58
CA ILE A 216 4.82 -11.89 -13.13
C ILE A 216 5.85 -11.20 -14.05
N GLY A 217 5.59 -11.17 -15.35
CA GLY A 217 6.47 -10.56 -16.36
C GLY A 217 6.74 -9.09 -16.07
N SER A 218 5.68 -8.31 -15.78
CA SER A 218 5.81 -6.89 -15.45
C SER A 218 6.62 -6.67 -14.18
N VAL A 219 6.33 -7.43 -13.11
CA VAL A 219 7.08 -7.33 -11.85
C VAL A 219 8.56 -7.69 -12.04
N THR A 220 8.85 -8.67 -12.89
CA THR A 220 10.24 -9.06 -13.23
C THR A 220 10.94 -7.95 -14.03
N GLN A 221 10.28 -7.39 -15.02
CA GLN A 221 10.80 -6.31 -15.87
C GLN A 221 11.16 -5.07 -15.04
N TYR A 222 10.26 -4.65 -14.15
CA TYR A 222 10.47 -3.47 -13.33
C TYR A 222 11.21 -3.74 -12.01
N LYS A 223 11.56 -4.99 -11.73
CA LYS A 223 12.23 -5.44 -10.49
C LYS A 223 11.49 -4.97 -9.22
N GLY A 224 10.18 -4.85 -9.29
CA GLY A 224 9.32 -4.31 -8.25
C GLY A 224 7.90 -4.10 -8.74
N VAL A 225 7.12 -3.31 -7.99
CA VAL A 225 5.78 -2.90 -8.41
C VAL A 225 5.91 -2.04 -9.69
N PRO A 226 5.28 -2.43 -10.81
CA PRO A 226 5.32 -1.65 -12.04
C PRO A 226 4.73 -0.25 -11.83
N PRO A 227 5.22 0.80 -12.50
CA PRO A 227 4.73 2.16 -12.37
C PRO A 227 3.40 2.39 -13.10
N TYR A 228 2.57 1.36 -13.22
CA TYR A 228 1.22 1.46 -13.77
C TYR A 228 0.27 1.96 -12.70
N ARG A 229 -0.45 3.05 -12.95
CA ARG A 229 -1.40 3.64 -12.01
C ARG A 229 -2.40 2.60 -11.49
N GLU A 230 -2.97 1.79 -12.39
CA GLU A 230 -3.89 0.71 -12.04
C GLU A 230 -3.27 -0.27 -11.04
N THR A 231 -2.01 -0.69 -11.26
CA THR A 231 -1.33 -1.65 -10.39
C THR A 231 -0.96 -1.06 -9.04
N ILE A 232 -0.51 0.19 -9.01
CA ILE A 232 -0.20 0.90 -7.75
C ILE A 232 -1.45 1.02 -6.89
N ASP A 233 -2.58 1.45 -7.49
CA ASP A 233 -3.85 1.59 -6.80
C ASP A 233 -4.38 0.21 -6.34
N TYR A 234 -4.20 -0.84 -7.15
CA TYR A 234 -4.58 -2.19 -6.80
C TYR A 234 -3.80 -2.74 -5.60
N VAL A 235 -2.48 -2.59 -5.57
CA VAL A 235 -1.64 -3.00 -4.43
C VAL A 235 -2.14 -2.36 -3.15
N ALA A 236 -2.37 -1.06 -3.17
CA ALA A 236 -2.89 -0.33 -2.04
C ALA A 236 -4.28 -0.80 -1.60
N LYS A 237 -5.16 -1.09 -2.57
CA LYS A 237 -6.51 -1.64 -2.32
C LYS A 237 -6.45 -2.99 -1.63
N VAL A 238 -5.61 -3.90 -2.12
CA VAL A 238 -5.44 -5.24 -1.53
C VAL A 238 -4.91 -5.15 -0.11
N GLN A 239 -3.90 -4.32 0.17
CA GLN A 239 -3.37 -4.10 1.52
C GLN A 239 -4.46 -3.65 2.49
N ALA A 240 -5.22 -2.61 2.11
CA ALA A 240 -6.29 -2.07 2.94
C ALA A 240 -7.40 -3.10 3.22
N LEU A 241 -7.79 -3.88 2.21
CA LEU A 241 -8.78 -4.94 2.35
C LEU A 241 -8.26 -6.07 3.22
N TYR A 242 -7.01 -6.48 3.05
CA TYR A 242 -6.42 -7.57 3.82
C TYR A 242 -6.43 -7.26 5.33
N GLU A 243 -6.01 -6.07 5.74
CA GLU A 243 -6.05 -5.67 7.14
C GLU A 243 -7.49 -5.62 7.69
N ARG A 244 -8.46 -5.15 6.90
CA ARG A 244 -9.87 -5.16 7.28
C ARG A 244 -10.41 -6.57 7.48
N TYR A 245 -10.10 -7.51 6.56
CA TYR A 245 -10.53 -8.90 6.69
C TYR A 245 -9.86 -9.62 7.85
N ARG A 246 -8.57 -9.39 8.09
CA ARG A 246 -7.87 -9.93 9.28
C ARG A 246 -8.56 -9.52 10.57
N THR A 247 -8.82 -8.23 10.73
CA THR A 247 -9.50 -7.68 11.90
C THR A 247 -10.93 -8.24 12.06
N ALA A 248 -11.69 -8.28 10.97
CA ALA A 248 -13.07 -8.75 11.00
C ALA A 248 -13.18 -10.25 11.32
N LEU A 249 -12.31 -11.08 10.73
CA LEU A 249 -12.26 -12.52 11.00
C LEU A 249 -11.76 -12.83 12.42
N ALA A 250 -10.79 -12.08 12.95
CA ALA A 250 -10.34 -12.21 14.32
C ALA A 250 -11.49 -11.91 15.30
N LYS A 251 -12.20 -10.81 15.07
CA LYS A 251 -13.39 -10.44 15.89
C LYS A 251 -14.49 -11.50 15.81
N ALA A 252 -14.73 -12.09 14.65
CA ALA A 252 -15.74 -13.14 14.47
C ALA A 252 -15.38 -14.47 15.17
N ARG A 253 -14.09 -14.74 15.40
CA ARG A 253 -13.58 -15.92 16.09
C ARG A 253 -13.53 -15.76 17.60
N SER A 254 -13.46 -14.51 18.12
CA SER A 254 -13.49 -14.25 19.55
C SER A 254 -14.86 -14.65 20.11
N PRO A 255 -14.95 -15.49 21.17
CA PRO A 255 -16.22 -15.83 21.77
C PRO A 255 -16.88 -14.54 22.26
N LYS A 256 -18.17 -14.36 21.93
CA LYS A 256 -18.97 -13.30 22.53
C LYS A 256 -18.89 -13.54 24.04
N SER A 257 -18.25 -12.63 24.79
CA SER A 257 -18.31 -12.63 26.22
C SER A 257 -19.78 -12.52 26.61
N GLY A 258 -20.36 -13.65 27.05
CA GLY A 258 -21.75 -13.72 27.43
C GLY A 258 -21.99 -12.75 28.56
N GLY A 259 -22.66 -11.65 28.27
CA GLY A 259 -23.27 -10.80 29.28
C GLY A 259 -24.32 -11.60 30.02
N LYS A 260 -23.94 -12.24 31.13
CA LYS A 260 -24.87 -12.77 32.09
C LYS A 260 -25.42 -11.56 32.81
N GLN A 261 -26.52 -11.00 32.31
CA GLN A 261 -27.36 -10.13 33.10
C GLN A 261 -28.06 -11.01 34.14
N ARG A 262 -27.72 -10.81 35.38
CA ARG A 262 -28.53 -11.21 36.53
C ARG A 262 -29.43 -10.04 36.90
#